data_f488637d3fa9d13e7f1a6468affe153f
#
_entry.id   f488637d3fa9d13e7f1a6468affe153f
#
_cell.length_a   1.000
_cell.length_b   1.000
_cell.length_c   1.000
_cell.angle_alpha   90.00
_cell.angle_beta   90.00
_cell.angle_gamma   90.00
#
_symmetry.space_group_name_H-M   'P 1'
#
loop_
_entity.id
_entity.type
_entity.pdbx_description
1 polymer ?
#
loop_
_entity_poly.entity_id
_entity_poly.type
_entity_poly.pdbx_seq_one_letter_code
_entity_poly.pdbx_strand_id
1 'polypeptide(L)'
;EFRAARTAVGDRITLRLGAELGDAVWGIRRMESMLAEAPPLDFLIGSIHTLSEKMEGRDLYFLTPRDEQEARDCLADYLGQVRKLAEWGRFQVLGHLTLPLRYLNENRGMHVSFDGFEEEIAEIFRLIIPKGIGIELNTNRGNTPLPDEKWLRLYRSLGGEIVTLGTDAHTPGFVGCAVREGQAL
;
A
#
# COMPACT_ATOMS: atom_id res chain seq x y z
N GLU A 1 -6.56 16.94 -17.09
CA GLU A 1 -6.10 17.50 -15.78
C GLU A 1 -4.59 17.42 -15.64
N PHE A 2 -3.94 16.24 -15.76
CA PHE A 2 -2.49 16.07 -15.58
C PHE A 2 -1.65 17.01 -16.49
N ARG A 3 -2.00 17.11 -17.79
CA ARG A 3 -1.30 17.99 -18.72
C ARG A 3 -1.37 19.47 -18.29
N ALA A 4 -2.53 19.92 -17.79
CA ALA A 4 -2.70 21.28 -17.31
C ALA A 4 -1.86 21.54 -16.05
N ALA A 5 -1.85 20.58 -15.11
CA ALA A 5 -1.01 20.66 -13.92
C ALA A 5 0.49 20.72 -14.28
N ARG A 6 0.94 19.86 -15.21
CA ARG A 6 2.33 19.84 -15.69
C ARG A 6 2.73 21.17 -16.33
N THR A 7 1.84 21.78 -17.13
CA THR A 7 2.07 23.11 -17.71
C THR A 7 2.15 24.18 -16.61
N ALA A 8 1.28 24.13 -15.60
CA ALA A 8 1.25 25.13 -14.54
C ALA A 8 2.49 25.09 -13.63
N VAL A 9 3.07 23.91 -13.37
CA VAL A 9 4.28 23.79 -12.52
C VAL A 9 5.55 24.09 -13.33
N GLY A 10 5.55 23.88 -14.66
CA GLY A 10 6.71 24.06 -15.52
C GLY A 10 7.91 23.23 -15.05
N ASP A 11 9.08 23.85 -15.01
CA ASP A 11 10.34 23.20 -14.60
C ASP A 11 10.59 23.21 -13.09
N ARG A 12 9.66 23.76 -12.29
CA ARG A 12 9.82 23.84 -10.83
C ARG A 12 9.82 22.48 -10.14
N ILE A 13 9.03 21.54 -10.65
CA ILE A 13 8.99 20.15 -10.19
C ILE A 13 8.72 19.22 -11.38
N THR A 14 9.19 17.99 -11.27
CA THR A 14 8.86 16.95 -12.26
C THR A 14 7.58 16.23 -11.82
N LEU A 15 6.50 16.40 -12.59
CA LEU A 15 5.28 15.64 -12.39
C LEU A 15 5.34 14.33 -13.17
N ARG A 16 5.00 13.24 -12.50
CA ARG A 16 4.83 11.89 -13.07
C ARG A 16 3.37 11.50 -13.02
N LEU A 17 2.89 10.82 -14.06
CA LEU A 17 1.54 10.26 -14.13
C LEU A 17 1.59 8.82 -13.64
N GLY A 18 0.95 8.54 -12.53
CA GLY A 18 0.87 7.19 -11.99
C GLY A 18 -0.57 6.74 -11.76
N ALA A 19 -0.71 5.49 -11.38
CA ALA A 19 -1.98 4.93 -10.93
C ALA A 19 -1.76 3.98 -9.75
N GLU A 20 -2.72 3.95 -8.86
CA GLU A 20 -2.84 2.91 -7.86
C GLU A 20 -3.74 1.80 -8.39
N LEU A 21 -3.22 0.58 -8.37
CA LEU A 21 -3.88 -0.65 -8.84
C LEU A 21 -4.48 -1.36 -7.63
N GLY A 22 -5.61 -0.83 -7.15
CA GLY A 22 -6.33 -1.41 -6.02
C GLY A 22 -6.93 -2.75 -6.38
N ASP A 23 -6.73 -3.75 -5.51
CA ASP A 23 -7.41 -5.06 -5.57
C ASP A 23 -7.27 -5.82 -6.90
N ALA A 24 -6.14 -5.65 -7.62
CA ALA A 24 -5.90 -6.31 -8.90
C ALA A 24 -6.08 -7.84 -8.85
N VAL A 25 -5.91 -8.43 -7.66
CA VAL A 25 -6.06 -9.87 -7.41
C VAL A 25 -7.46 -10.42 -7.66
N TRP A 26 -8.49 -9.57 -7.65
CA TRP A 26 -9.87 -9.95 -7.97
C TRP A 26 -10.13 -10.14 -9.46
N GLY A 27 -9.23 -9.64 -10.31
CA GLY A 27 -9.40 -9.75 -11.75
C GLY A 27 -8.13 -9.42 -12.52
N ILE A 28 -7.07 -10.21 -12.32
CA ILE A 28 -5.75 -9.98 -12.92
C ILE A 28 -5.85 -9.76 -14.45
N ARG A 29 -6.56 -10.62 -15.17
CA ARG A 29 -6.73 -10.49 -16.63
C ARG A 29 -7.40 -9.16 -17.02
N ARG A 30 -8.41 -8.73 -16.26
CA ARG A 30 -9.09 -7.46 -16.49
C ARG A 30 -8.14 -6.30 -16.21
N MET A 31 -7.38 -6.35 -15.11
CA MET A 31 -6.39 -5.34 -14.79
C MET A 31 -5.32 -5.24 -15.89
N GLU A 32 -4.84 -6.35 -16.39
CA GLU A 32 -3.85 -6.38 -17.49
C GLU A 32 -4.41 -5.78 -18.79
N SER A 33 -5.66 -6.06 -19.12
CA SER A 33 -6.32 -5.42 -20.27
C SER A 33 -6.45 -3.91 -20.08
N MET A 34 -6.86 -3.46 -18.89
CA MET A 34 -6.96 -2.02 -18.59
C MET A 34 -5.60 -1.33 -18.68
N LEU A 35 -4.54 -1.96 -18.20
CA LEU A 35 -3.18 -1.42 -18.29
C LEU A 35 -2.67 -1.35 -19.75
N ALA A 36 -3.04 -2.32 -20.59
CA ALA A 36 -2.69 -2.32 -22.01
C ALA A 36 -3.38 -1.21 -22.80
N GLU A 37 -4.56 -0.79 -22.38
CA GLU A 37 -5.35 0.29 -22.99
C GLU A 37 -5.07 1.67 -22.36
N ALA A 38 -4.43 1.70 -21.19
CA ALA A 38 -4.12 2.94 -20.47
C ALA A 38 -3.12 3.82 -21.24
N PRO A 39 -3.19 5.15 -21.06
CA PRO A 39 -2.10 6.01 -21.52
C PRO A 39 -0.79 5.60 -20.85
N PRO A 40 0.37 5.97 -21.43
CA PRO A 40 1.65 5.68 -20.78
C PRO A 40 1.68 6.23 -19.34
N LEU A 41 1.87 5.32 -18.39
CA LEU A 41 1.99 5.63 -16.97
C LEU A 41 3.46 5.57 -16.54
N ASP A 42 3.89 6.56 -15.78
CA ASP A 42 5.26 6.64 -15.27
C ASP A 42 5.47 5.75 -14.04
N PHE A 43 4.39 5.46 -13.29
CA PHE A 43 4.50 4.79 -12.00
C PHE A 43 3.20 4.07 -11.61
N LEU A 44 3.34 2.87 -11.06
CA LEU A 44 2.21 2.05 -10.59
C LEU A 44 2.44 1.63 -9.13
N ILE A 45 1.42 1.82 -8.32
CA ILE A 45 1.34 1.34 -6.94
C ILE A 45 0.38 0.15 -6.94
N GLY A 46 0.77 -0.96 -6.34
CA GLY A 46 -0.12 -2.10 -6.11
C GLY A 46 -0.64 -2.09 -4.69
N SER A 47 -1.95 -2.22 -4.49
CA SER A 47 -2.57 -2.14 -3.16
C SER A 47 -3.72 -3.12 -2.99
N ILE A 48 -4.06 -3.40 -1.73
CA ILE A 48 -5.22 -4.21 -1.34
C ILE A 48 -6.10 -3.38 -0.42
N HIS A 49 -7.37 -3.32 -0.75
CA HIS A 49 -8.39 -2.60 0.04
C HIS A 49 -9.53 -3.53 0.48
N THR A 50 -9.59 -4.74 -0.08
CA THR A 50 -10.65 -5.70 0.22
C THR A 50 -10.08 -7.04 0.67
N LEU A 51 -10.77 -7.69 1.59
CA LEU A 51 -10.48 -9.05 2.01
C LEU A 51 -10.92 -10.05 0.93
N SER A 52 -10.50 -11.32 1.04
CA SER A 52 -10.85 -12.36 0.08
C SER A 52 -12.34 -12.74 0.11
N GLU A 53 -12.76 -13.55 -0.86
CA GLU A 53 -14.10 -14.15 -0.89
C GLU A 53 -14.43 -14.93 0.38
N LYS A 54 -13.43 -15.55 1.04
CA LYS A 54 -13.62 -16.25 2.32
C LYS A 54 -14.09 -15.31 3.43
N MET A 55 -13.75 -14.05 3.32
CA MET A 55 -14.16 -12.96 4.21
C MET A 55 -15.20 -12.06 3.53
N GLU A 56 -15.99 -12.62 2.58
CA GLU A 56 -17.08 -11.95 1.88
C GLU A 56 -16.67 -10.72 1.07
N GLY A 57 -15.39 -10.59 0.71
CA GLY A 57 -14.88 -9.41 0.00
C GLY A 57 -15.05 -8.11 0.77
N ARG A 58 -15.04 -8.16 2.11
CA ARG A 58 -15.25 -6.96 2.94
C ARG A 58 -14.19 -5.92 2.67
N ASP A 59 -14.63 -4.70 2.43
CA ASP A 59 -13.76 -3.54 2.30
C ASP A 59 -13.16 -3.18 3.66
N LEU A 60 -11.86 -2.92 3.70
CA LEU A 60 -11.11 -2.58 4.93
C LEU A 60 -11.68 -1.36 5.63
N TYR A 61 -12.16 -0.36 4.88
CA TYR A 61 -12.75 0.85 5.43
C TYR A 61 -13.99 0.58 6.29
N PHE A 62 -14.77 -0.45 5.93
CA PHE A 62 -16.01 -0.83 6.61
C PHE A 62 -15.83 -1.97 7.62
N LEU A 63 -14.60 -2.45 7.83
CA LEU A 63 -14.36 -3.54 8.78
C LEU A 63 -14.80 -3.15 10.20
N THR A 64 -15.58 -4.02 10.81
CA THR A 64 -16.05 -3.91 12.19
C THR A 64 -15.95 -5.29 12.87
N PRO A 65 -14.72 -5.79 13.13
CA PRO A 65 -14.54 -7.06 13.81
C PRO A 65 -15.21 -7.03 15.19
N ARG A 66 -15.79 -8.14 15.60
CA ARG A 66 -16.49 -8.29 16.90
C ARG A 66 -15.52 -8.33 18.07
N ASP A 67 -14.33 -8.85 17.82
CA ASP A 67 -13.29 -9.06 18.83
C ASP A 67 -11.89 -9.06 18.18
N GLU A 68 -10.87 -9.18 19.01
CA GLU A 68 -9.48 -9.19 18.58
C GLU A 68 -9.14 -10.41 17.70
N GLN A 69 -9.77 -11.57 17.96
CA GLN A 69 -9.52 -12.77 17.15
C GLN A 69 -10.04 -12.58 15.72
N GLU A 70 -11.26 -12.05 15.54
CA GLU A 70 -11.78 -11.75 14.21
C GLU A 70 -10.93 -10.68 13.51
N ALA A 71 -10.43 -9.68 14.25
CA ALA A 71 -9.51 -8.70 13.67
C ALA A 71 -8.20 -9.36 13.18
N ARG A 72 -7.63 -10.27 13.97
CA ARG A 72 -6.44 -11.04 13.55
C ARG A 72 -6.71 -11.92 12.33
N ASP A 73 -7.88 -12.55 12.26
CA ASP A 73 -8.28 -13.35 11.10
C ASP A 73 -8.40 -12.46 9.84
N CYS A 74 -8.91 -11.22 9.98
CA CYS A 74 -8.92 -10.23 8.91
C CYS A 74 -7.50 -9.84 8.47
N LEU A 75 -6.56 -9.62 9.41
CA LEU A 75 -5.17 -9.31 9.09
C LEU A 75 -4.47 -10.46 8.35
N ALA A 76 -4.71 -11.71 8.76
CA ALA A 76 -4.18 -12.90 8.10
C ALA A 76 -4.69 -13.02 6.65
N ASP A 77 -5.99 -12.85 6.46
CA ASP A 77 -6.61 -12.89 5.13
C ASP A 77 -6.10 -11.76 4.23
N TYR A 78 -5.97 -10.55 4.77
CA TYR A 78 -5.39 -9.40 4.09
C TYR A 78 -3.97 -9.70 3.58
N LEU A 79 -3.08 -10.23 4.42
CA LEU A 79 -1.73 -10.61 4.01
C LEU A 79 -1.75 -11.68 2.92
N GLY A 80 -2.70 -12.61 2.95
CA GLY A 80 -2.92 -13.57 1.89
C GLY A 80 -3.25 -12.90 0.54
N GLN A 81 -4.01 -11.81 0.54
CA GLN A 81 -4.29 -11.04 -0.68
C GLN A 81 -3.07 -10.22 -1.13
N VAL A 82 -2.35 -9.59 -0.19
CA VAL A 82 -1.09 -8.89 -0.48
C VAL A 82 -0.05 -9.84 -1.09
N ARG A 83 0.06 -11.06 -0.59
CA ARG A 83 0.94 -12.08 -1.16
C ARG A 83 0.60 -12.39 -2.62
N LYS A 84 -0.69 -12.62 -2.95
CA LYS A 84 -1.13 -12.82 -4.34
C LYS A 84 -0.80 -11.62 -5.23
N LEU A 85 -0.96 -10.42 -4.72
CA LEU A 85 -0.58 -9.19 -5.41
C LEU A 85 0.94 -9.15 -5.67
N ALA A 86 1.75 -9.51 -4.68
CA ALA A 86 3.21 -9.61 -4.79
C ALA A 86 3.65 -10.70 -5.79
N GLU A 87 2.95 -11.83 -5.85
CA GLU A 87 3.17 -12.89 -6.84
C GLU A 87 2.94 -12.38 -8.27
N TRP A 88 1.85 -11.63 -8.49
CA TRP A 88 1.58 -10.98 -9.77
C TRP A 88 2.64 -9.93 -10.12
N GLY A 89 2.95 -9.00 -9.23
CA GLY A 89 4.11 -8.12 -9.27
C GLY A 89 4.20 -7.18 -10.48
N ARG A 90 3.08 -6.71 -11.03
CA ARG A 90 3.06 -5.79 -12.18
C ARG A 90 2.88 -4.32 -11.77
N PHE A 91 3.67 -3.88 -10.79
CA PHE A 91 3.70 -2.53 -10.24
C PHE A 91 5.11 -2.21 -9.74
N GLN A 92 5.40 -0.96 -9.44
CA GLN A 92 6.72 -0.52 -8.98
C GLN A 92 6.89 -0.53 -7.48
N VAL A 93 5.83 -0.23 -6.73
CA VAL A 93 5.85 -0.31 -5.25
C VAL A 93 4.58 -0.94 -4.70
N LEU A 94 4.73 -1.64 -3.58
CA LEU A 94 3.63 -2.11 -2.76
C LEU A 94 3.16 -0.96 -1.87
N GLY A 95 1.92 -0.53 -2.04
CA GLY A 95 1.30 0.56 -1.29
C GLY A 95 0.98 0.16 0.16
N HIS A 96 1.04 1.10 1.06
CA HIS A 96 0.56 1.08 2.46
C HIS A 96 0.34 -0.30 3.09
N LEU A 97 1.40 -1.13 3.14
CA LEU A 97 1.37 -2.55 3.54
C LEU A 97 0.55 -2.84 4.81
N THR A 98 0.52 -1.93 5.76
CA THR A 98 -0.20 -2.12 7.03
C THR A 98 -1.50 -1.32 7.11
N LEU A 99 -2.12 -1.02 5.97
CA LEU A 99 -3.35 -0.22 5.87
C LEU A 99 -4.49 -0.65 6.81
N PRO A 100 -4.76 -1.94 7.08
CA PRO A 100 -5.81 -2.32 8.01
C PRO A 100 -5.70 -1.67 9.39
N LEU A 101 -4.48 -1.38 9.86
CA LEU A 101 -4.27 -0.76 11.17
C LEU A 101 -4.86 0.65 11.25
N ARG A 102 -4.87 1.43 10.14
CA ARG A 102 -5.55 2.72 10.08
C ARG A 102 -7.03 2.57 10.43
N TYR A 103 -7.71 1.60 9.84
CA TYR A 103 -9.15 1.44 10.04
C TYR A 103 -9.48 0.79 11.37
N LEU A 104 -8.73 -0.22 11.79
CA LEU A 104 -8.99 -0.94 13.02
C LEU A 104 -8.59 -0.14 14.27
N ASN A 105 -7.41 0.47 14.28
CA ASN A 105 -6.90 1.18 15.44
C ASN A 105 -7.38 2.64 15.49
N GLU A 106 -7.16 3.41 14.41
CA GLU A 106 -7.45 4.84 14.42
C GLU A 106 -8.96 5.13 14.32
N ASN A 107 -9.68 4.37 13.47
CA ASN A 107 -11.11 4.63 13.26
C ASN A 107 -12.02 3.86 14.23
N ARG A 108 -11.59 2.69 14.72
CA ARG A 108 -12.41 1.81 15.60
C ARG A 108 -11.90 1.74 17.02
N GLY A 109 -10.70 2.27 17.31
CA GLY A 109 -10.11 2.23 18.64
C GLY A 109 -9.67 0.86 19.11
N MET A 110 -9.46 -0.09 18.18
CA MET A 110 -8.86 -1.37 18.49
C MET A 110 -7.35 -1.20 18.71
N HIS A 111 -6.70 -2.19 19.33
CA HIS A 111 -5.27 -2.19 19.57
C HIS A 111 -4.63 -3.44 18.98
N VAL A 112 -4.83 -3.62 17.67
CA VAL A 112 -4.28 -4.76 16.94
C VAL A 112 -2.97 -4.39 16.25
N SER A 113 -2.12 -5.39 16.00
CA SER A 113 -0.86 -5.23 15.29
C SER A 113 -0.62 -6.41 14.35
N PHE A 114 0.38 -6.26 13.50
CA PHE A 114 0.91 -7.38 12.72
C PHE A 114 1.98 -8.19 13.47
N ASP A 115 2.08 -8.06 14.79
CA ASP A 115 2.95 -8.91 15.60
C ASP A 115 2.51 -10.36 15.51
N GLY A 116 3.48 -11.23 15.24
CA GLY A 116 3.24 -12.65 14.97
C GLY A 116 3.01 -12.98 13.47
N PHE A 117 3.05 -11.96 12.58
CA PHE A 117 2.98 -12.15 11.12
C PHE A 117 4.31 -11.80 10.42
N GLU A 118 5.43 -11.83 11.17
CA GLU A 118 6.74 -11.45 10.66
C GLU A 118 7.16 -12.31 9.47
N GLU A 119 6.88 -13.61 9.51
CA GLU A 119 7.27 -14.51 8.42
C GLU A 119 6.41 -14.31 7.17
N GLU A 120 5.10 -14.12 7.32
CA GLU A 120 4.20 -13.83 6.20
C GLU A 120 4.60 -12.54 5.48
N ILE A 121 4.95 -11.50 6.24
CA ILE A 121 5.43 -10.22 5.67
C ILE A 121 6.81 -10.40 5.05
N ALA A 122 7.71 -11.17 5.68
CA ALA A 122 9.00 -11.49 5.10
C ALA A 122 8.89 -12.28 3.79
N GLU A 123 7.94 -13.23 3.69
CA GLU A 123 7.65 -13.92 2.43
C GLU A 123 7.21 -12.94 1.33
N ILE A 124 6.34 -11.98 1.64
CA ILE A 124 5.92 -10.93 0.70
C ILE A 124 7.14 -10.14 0.22
N PHE A 125 8.02 -9.73 1.14
CA PHE A 125 9.23 -9.00 0.77
C PHE A 125 10.19 -9.84 -0.11
N ARG A 126 10.36 -11.13 0.20
CA ARG A 126 11.15 -12.06 -0.64
C ARG A 126 10.58 -12.25 -2.04
N LEU A 127 9.26 -12.05 -2.23
CA LEU A 127 8.62 -12.10 -3.55
C LEU A 127 8.86 -10.82 -4.36
N ILE A 128 8.86 -9.65 -3.72
CA ILE A 128 8.93 -8.35 -4.41
C ILE A 128 10.37 -7.87 -4.63
N ILE A 129 11.27 -8.07 -3.67
CA ILE A 129 12.65 -7.58 -3.73
C ILE A 129 13.39 -8.06 -5.00
N PRO A 130 13.40 -9.38 -5.35
CA PRO A 130 14.09 -9.85 -6.55
C PRO A 130 13.49 -9.32 -7.86
N LYS A 131 12.26 -8.81 -7.82
CA LYS A 131 11.58 -8.19 -8.97
C LYS A 131 11.91 -6.70 -9.11
N GLY A 132 12.70 -6.12 -8.19
CA GLY A 132 12.97 -4.69 -8.14
C GLY A 132 11.75 -3.86 -7.72
N ILE A 133 10.79 -4.47 -7.04
CA ILE A 133 9.59 -3.79 -6.52
C ILE A 133 9.92 -3.27 -5.13
N GLY A 134 9.64 -1.97 -4.92
CA GLY A 134 9.80 -1.31 -3.63
C GLY A 134 8.58 -1.40 -2.74
N ILE A 135 8.64 -0.70 -1.62
CA ILE A 135 7.50 -0.47 -0.73
C ILE A 135 7.23 1.03 -0.58
N GLU A 136 5.98 1.37 -0.37
CA GLU A 136 5.59 2.71 0.03
C GLU A 136 5.69 2.85 1.55
N LEU A 137 6.31 3.93 2.01
CA LEU A 137 6.09 4.49 3.33
C LEU A 137 4.97 5.52 3.21
N ASN A 138 3.73 5.12 3.48
CA ASN A 138 2.60 6.02 3.51
C ASN A 138 2.63 6.82 4.83
N THR A 139 2.64 8.14 4.74
CA THR A 139 2.78 9.02 5.91
C THR A 139 1.55 9.06 6.81
N ASN A 140 0.45 8.43 6.36
CA ASN A 140 -0.79 8.28 7.13
C ASN A 140 -1.27 9.60 7.78
N ARG A 141 -1.17 10.70 7.02
CA ARG A 141 -1.57 12.05 7.47
C ARG A 141 -0.86 12.54 8.75
N GLY A 142 0.31 11.99 9.05
CA GLY A 142 1.09 12.30 10.25
C GLY A 142 0.81 11.42 11.46
N ASN A 143 -0.05 10.40 11.32
CA ASN A 143 -0.20 9.33 12.30
C ASN A 143 0.90 8.28 12.14
N THR A 144 0.74 7.10 12.75
CA THR A 144 1.68 5.99 12.57
C THR A 144 1.82 5.65 11.08
N PRO A 145 3.02 5.69 10.48
CA PRO A 145 3.23 5.37 9.08
C PRO A 145 2.81 3.94 8.72
N LEU A 146 2.49 3.75 7.46
CA LEU A 146 2.03 2.45 6.93
C LEU A 146 2.95 1.99 5.78
N PRO A 147 3.90 1.09 6.07
CA PRO A 147 4.20 0.47 7.37
C PRO A 147 5.04 1.36 8.30
N ASP A 148 5.09 0.98 9.58
CA ASP A 148 5.96 1.60 10.57
C ASP A 148 7.44 1.16 10.42
N GLU A 149 8.31 1.71 11.27
CA GLU A 149 9.76 1.47 11.24
C GLU A 149 10.14 -0.02 11.40
N LYS A 150 9.38 -0.81 12.17
CA LYS A 150 9.62 -2.26 12.34
C LYS A 150 9.70 -2.97 10.98
N TRP A 151 8.73 -2.70 10.11
CA TRP A 151 8.62 -3.36 8.81
C TRP A 151 9.60 -2.81 7.78
N LEU A 152 9.93 -1.51 7.86
CA LEU A 152 11.01 -0.94 7.06
C LEU A 152 12.36 -1.59 7.37
N ARG A 153 12.65 -1.82 8.65
CA ARG A 153 13.86 -2.53 9.08
C ARG A 153 13.89 -3.98 8.60
N LEU A 154 12.75 -4.69 8.67
CA LEU A 154 12.63 -6.03 8.14
C LEU A 154 12.88 -6.06 6.63
N TYR A 155 12.23 -5.15 5.87
CA TYR A 155 12.44 -5.02 4.43
C TYR A 155 13.91 -4.80 4.09
N ARG A 156 14.56 -3.88 4.78
CA ARG A 156 16.00 -3.59 4.60
C ARG A 156 16.88 -4.80 4.92
N SER A 157 16.58 -5.52 6.00
CA SER A 157 17.36 -6.70 6.41
C SER A 157 17.31 -7.84 5.40
N LEU A 158 16.24 -7.89 4.59
CA LEU A 158 16.06 -8.86 3.50
C LEU A 158 16.65 -8.39 2.17
N GLY A 159 17.32 -7.23 2.15
CA GLY A 159 17.97 -6.67 0.96
C GLY A 159 17.09 -5.71 0.16
N GLY A 160 15.98 -5.24 0.74
CA GLY A 160 15.14 -4.20 0.11
C GLY A 160 15.83 -2.83 0.15
N GLU A 161 15.80 -2.12 -0.97
CA GLU A 161 16.50 -0.84 -1.16
C GLU A 161 15.58 0.30 -1.65
N ILE A 162 14.38 -0.04 -2.14
CA ILE A 162 13.48 0.93 -2.78
C ILE A 162 12.34 1.25 -1.83
N VAL A 163 12.33 2.47 -1.31
CA VAL A 163 11.24 3.01 -0.49
C VAL A 163 10.77 4.32 -1.11
N THR A 164 9.48 4.46 -1.33
CA THR A 164 8.87 5.72 -1.76
C THR A 164 8.05 6.32 -0.62
N LEU A 165 7.94 7.64 -0.60
CA LEU A 165 7.08 8.34 0.35
C LEU A 165 5.75 8.66 -0.32
N GLY A 166 4.66 8.21 0.28
CA GLY A 166 3.30 8.48 -0.17
C GLY A 166 2.49 9.22 0.89
N THR A 167 1.63 10.12 0.48
CA THR A 167 0.69 10.80 1.38
C THR A 167 -0.74 10.30 1.22
N ASP A 168 -1.02 9.60 0.13
CA ASP A 168 -2.36 9.11 -0.22
C ASP A 168 -3.41 10.25 -0.10
N ALA A 169 -3.02 11.42 -0.64
CA ALA A 169 -3.78 12.66 -0.46
C ALA A 169 -5.02 12.68 -1.34
N HIS A 170 -6.20 12.57 -0.74
CA HIS A 170 -7.49 12.71 -1.39
C HIS A 170 -8.02 14.15 -1.39
N THR A 171 -7.34 15.05 -0.72
CA THR A 171 -7.64 16.49 -0.71
C THR A 171 -6.34 17.31 -0.75
N PRO A 172 -6.38 18.55 -1.27
CA PRO A 172 -5.17 19.38 -1.36
C PRO A 172 -4.44 19.60 -0.03
N GLY A 173 -5.17 19.62 1.09
CA GLY A 173 -4.60 19.84 2.43
C GLY A 173 -3.66 18.72 2.90
N PHE A 174 -3.75 17.53 2.32
CA PHE A 174 -2.89 16.39 2.69
C PHE A 174 -1.73 16.16 1.72
N VAL A 175 -1.63 16.92 0.64
CA VAL A 175 -0.50 16.81 -0.29
C VAL A 175 0.79 17.20 0.43
N GLY A 176 1.75 16.27 0.50
CA GLY A 176 3.03 16.47 1.19
C GLY A 176 2.95 16.39 2.73
N CYS A 177 1.80 16.01 3.30
CA CYS A 177 1.63 15.89 4.74
C CYS A 177 2.63 14.88 5.34
N ALA A 178 3.36 15.30 6.38
CA ALA A 178 4.32 14.50 7.14
C ALA A 178 5.44 13.83 6.29
N VAL A 179 5.70 14.33 5.07
CA VAL A 179 6.78 13.79 4.21
C VAL A 179 8.16 13.96 4.84
N ARG A 180 8.41 15.09 5.54
CA ARG A 180 9.70 15.34 6.20
C ARG A 180 9.93 14.38 7.35
N GLU A 181 8.90 14.10 8.12
CA GLU A 181 8.91 13.15 9.22
C GLU A 181 9.15 11.72 8.68
N GLY A 182 8.48 11.36 7.59
CA GLY A 182 8.69 10.07 6.91
C GLY A 182 10.10 9.91 6.32
N GLN A 183 10.75 11.00 5.92
CA GLN A 183 12.14 10.95 5.44
C GLN A 183 13.16 10.72 6.56
N ALA A 184 12.78 10.94 7.81
CA ALA A 184 13.66 10.79 8.97
C ALA A 184 13.66 9.35 9.53
N LEU A 185 12.76 8.49 9.06
CA LEU A 185 12.68 7.06 9.40
C LEU A 185 13.61 6.23 8.52
#